data_7e09a297c7d13e3b0aad6a389a34e5fd
#
_entry.id   7e09a297c7d13e3b0aad6a389a34e5fd
#
_cell.length_a   1.000
_cell.length_b   1.000
_cell.length_c   1.000
_cell.angle_alpha   90.00
_cell.angle_beta   90.00
_cell.angle_gamma   90.00
#
_symmetry.space_group_name_H-M   'P 1'
#
loop_
_entity.id
_entity.type
_entity.pdbx_description
1 polymer ?
#
loop_
_entity_poly.entity_id
_entity_poly.type
_entity_poly.pdbx_seq_one_letter_code
_entity_poly.pdbx_strand_id
1 'polypeptide(L)'
;LSFDMGGTTAKICLIDDGAPQQSRSFEVARQYRFLKGSGLPLRIPVIEMVEIGAGGGSIARVDTLSRIHVGPESAGAVPGPACYGQGGDAPTVTDANVTLGRIDPDNFAGGTMKLDAALSAGAIDAAVGKQLSLSTLAAAFGISEVVEENMANAARVHAVERGKEIRDRTLVAFGGGAALHAA
;
A
#
# COMPACT_ATOMS: atom_id res chain seq x y z
N LEU A 1 13.73 -11.23 -0.32
CA LEU A 1 12.77 -10.30 -0.85
C LEU A 1 12.72 -9.06 0.04
N SER A 2 12.96 -7.87 -0.50
CA SER A 2 12.73 -6.62 0.24
C SER A 2 11.33 -6.10 -0.01
N PHE A 3 10.73 -5.52 1.02
CA PHE A 3 9.40 -4.93 0.98
C PHE A 3 9.43 -3.60 1.72
N ASP A 4 9.32 -2.52 0.99
CA ASP A 4 9.24 -1.16 1.51
C ASP A 4 7.84 -0.60 1.28
N MET A 5 7.18 -0.15 2.33
CA MET A 5 5.88 0.51 2.23
C MET A 5 5.90 1.82 3.01
N GLY A 6 5.74 2.90 2.28
CA GLY A 6 5.58 4.24 2.82
C GLY A 6 4.13 4.71 2.84
N GLY A 7 3.95 6.04 2.83
CA GLY A 7 2.62 6.65 2.81
C GLY A 7 1.90 6.53 1.46
N THR A 8 2.63 6.42 0.35
CA THR A 8 2.06 6.53 -1.01
C THR A 8 2.29 5.29 -1.86
N THR A 9 3.46 4.65 -1.73
CA THR A 9 3.87 3.55 -2.59
C THR A 9 4.45 2.39 -1.79
N ALA A 10 4.31 1.18 -2.36
CA ALA A 10 5.05 0.00 -1.93
C ALA A 10 6.05 -0.40 -3.02
N LYS A 11 7.25 -0.78 -2.59
CA LYS A 11 8.36 -1.20 -3.46
C LYS A 11 8.83 -2.59 -3.06
N ILE A 12 9.02 -3.43 -4.05
CA ILE A 12 9.42 -4.81 -3.85
C ILE A 12 10.61 -5.11 -4.76
N CYS A 13 11.68 -5.66 -4.18
CA CYS A 13 12.89 -6.03 -4.89
C CYS A 13 13.29 -7.47 -4.53
N LEU A 14 13.70 -8.22 -5.55
CA LEU A 14 14.29 -9.56 -5.37
C LEU A 14 15.78 -9.42 -5.01
N ILE A 15 16.20 -10.17 -3.99
CA ILE A 15 17.58 -10.24 -3.52
C ILE A 15 18.03 -11.69 -3.66
N ASP A 16 19.05 -11.93 -4.45
CA ASP A 16 19.67 -13.24 -4.65
C ASP A 16 21.12 -13.16 -4.17
N ASP A 17 21.57 -14.13 -3.36
CA ASP A 17 22.93 -14.22 -2.83
C ASP A 17 23.41 -12.92 -2.13
N GLY A 18 22.49 -12.24 -1.43
CA GLY A 18 22.78 -11.01 -0.71
C GLY A 18 22.86 -9.74 -1.59
N ALA A 19 22.61 -9.85 -2.89
CA ALA A 19 22.65 -8.72 -3.83
C ALA A 19 21.26 -8.45 -4.44
N PRO A 20 20.81 -7.19 -4.51
CA PRO A 20 19.58 -6.83 -5.22
C PRO A 20 19.77 -7.04 -6.74
N GLN A 21 18.71 -7.47 -7.39
CA GLN A 21 18.73 -7.58 -8.84
C GLN A 21 18.93 -6.21 -9.49
N GLN A 22 19.72 -6.19 -10.57
CA GLN A 22 20.01 -4.97 -11.32
C GLN A 22 19.55 -5.10 -12.77
N SER A 23 19.08 -4.01 -13.33
CA SER A 23 18.77 -3.86 -14.75
C SER A 23 19.63 -2.75 -15.37
N ARG A 24 19.96 -2.90 -16.66
CA ARG A 24 20.63 -1.84 -17.43
C ARG A 24 19.66 -0.96 -18.20
N SER A 25 18.38 -1.24 -18.10
CA SER A 25 17.33 -0.46 -18.74
C SER A 25 16.16 -0.27 -17.80
N PHE A 26 15.63 0.91 -17.80
CA PHE A 26 14.48 1.31 -17.01
C PHE A 26 13.51 2.08 -17.90
N GLU A 27 12.21 1.90 -17.69
CA GLU A 27 11.19 2.66 -18.40
C GLU A 27 10.49 3.62 -17.43
N VAL A 28 10.48 4.91 -17.80
CA VAL A 28 9.73 5.94 -17.06
C VAL A 28 8.45 6.28 -17.80
N ALA A 29 7.48 6.84 -17.08
CA ALA A 29 6.20 7.30 -17.62
C ALA A 29 5.46 6.23 -18.44
N ARG A 30 5.41 4.99 -17.97
CA ARG A 30 4.65 3.92 -18.62
C ARG A 30 3.17 4.30 -18.71
N GLN A 31 2.61 4.24 -19.93
CA GLN A 31 1.19 4.45 -20.15
C GLN A 31 0.35 3.29 -19.62
N TYR A 32 0.88 2.08 -19.72
CA TYR A 32 0.24 0.86 -19.21
C TYR A 32 1.15 0.20 -18.17
N ARG A 33 0.65 0.08 -16.94
CA ARG A 33 1.41 -0.32 -15.75
C ARG A 33 2.24 -1.59 -15.93
N PHE A 34 1.69 -2.61 -16.57
CA PHE A 34 2.33 -3.92 -16.73
C PHE A 34 2.83 -4.20 -18.16
N LEU A 35 2.69 -3.25 -19.09
CA LEU A 35 3.13 -3.42 -20.46
C LEU A 35 4.54 -2.85 -20.65
N LYS A 36 5.52 -3.73 -20.81
CA LYS A 36 6.88 -3.35 -21.19
C LYS A 36 6.87 -2.70 -22.57
N GLY A 37 7.65 -1.63 -22.75
CA GLY A 37 7.71 -0.88 -23.99
C GLY A 37 6.66 0.22 -24.10
N SER A 38 5.83 0.44 -23.07
CA SER A 38 4.83 1.52 -23.06
C SER A 38 5.35 2.85 -22.50
N GLY A 39 6.58 2.87 -21.98
CA GLY A 39 7.24 4.06 -21.43
C GLY A 39 8.46 4.52 -22.23
N LEU A 40 9.12 5.55 -21.73
CA LEU A 40 10.37 6.06 -22.28
C LEU A 40 11.54 5.24 -21.74
N PRO A 41 12.34 4.55 -22.60
CA PRO A 41 13.44 3.73 -22.14
C PRO A 41 14.63 4.60 -21.75
N LEU A 42 15.15 4.38 -20.54
CA LEU A 42 16.41 4.93 -20.06
C LEU A 42 17.43 3.79 -19.94
N ARG A 43 18.65 4.00 -20.41
CA ARG A 43 19.76 3.04 -20.32
C ARG A 43 20.72 3.45 -19.22
N ILE A 44 20.34 3.18 -17.99
CA ILE A 44 21.14 3.41 -16.79
C ILE A 44 21.10 2.17 -15.90
N PRO A 45 22.17 1.88 -15.13
CA PRO A 45 22.10 0.84 -14.11
C PRO A 45 21.10 1.24 -13.02
N VAL A 46 20.13 0.38 -12.76
CA VAL A 46 19.13 0.58 -11.70
C VAL A 46 18.95 -0.70 -10.90
N ILE A 47 18.58 -0.58 -9.64
CA ILE A 47 18.05 -1.71 -8.87
C ILE A 47 16.67 -2.03 -9.46
N GLU A 48 16.48 -3.29 -9.83
CA GLU A 48 15.23 -3.74 -10.41
C GLU A 48 14.21 -3.99 -9.31
N MET A 49 13.16 -3.20 -9.32
CA MET A 49 12.06 -3.30 -8.37
C MET A 49 10.72 -3.07 -9.06
N VAL A 50 9.66 -3.63 -8.49
CA VAL A 50 8.30 -3.24 -8.81
C VAL A 50 7.83 -2.20 -7.79
N GLU A 51 7.22 -1.14 -8.28
CA GLU A 51 6.59 -0.11 -7.47
C GLU A 51 5.11 -0.06 -7.78
N ILE A 52 4.29 -0.01 -6.75
CA ILE A 52 2.84 0.08 -6.86
C ILE A 52 2.29 1.22 -6.00
N GLY A 53 1.18 1.81 -6.43
CA GLY A 53 0.44 2.83 -5.68
C GLY A 53 -0.35 2.19 -4.52
N ALA A 54 0.38 1.63 -3.55
CA ALA A 54 -0.15 1.07 -2.32
C ALA A 54 0.67 1.60 -1.16
N GLY A 55 0.05 2.31 -0.24
CA GLY A 55 0.72 2.91 0.91
C GLY A 55 -0.28 3.26 2.00
N GLY A 56 0.20 3.77 3.12
CA GLY A 56 -0.67 4.15 4.24
C GLY A 56 -1.75 5.18 3.88
N GLY A 57 -1.46 6.10 2.97
CA GLY A 57 -2.40 7.09 2.47
C GLY A 57 -3.28 6.63 1.31
N SER A 58 -3.16 5.38 0.85
CA SER A 58 -4.02 4.88 -0.24
C SER A 58 -5.49 4.92 0.14
N ILE A 59 -6.29 5.59 -0.68
CA ILE A 59 -7.71 5.82 -0.44
C ILE A 59 -8.50 4.55 -0.74
N ALA A 60 -9.41 4.20 0.17
CA ALA A 60 -10.36 3.11 -0.02
C ALA A 60 -11.72 3.63 -0.49
N ARG A 61 -12.34 2.91 -1.42
CA ARG A 61 -13.67 3.20 -1.96
C ARG A 61 -14.41 1.93 -2.35
N VAL A 62 -15.70 2.02 -2.53
CA VAL A 62 -16.52 0.95 -3.11
C VAL A 62 -16.85 1.30 -4.57
N ASP A 63 -16.71 0.35 -5.45
CA ASP A 63 -17.07 0.52 -6.87
C ASP A 63 -18.54 0.21 -7.14
N THR A 64 -18.97 0.42 -8.38
CA THR A 64 -20.35 0.16 -8.86
C THR A 64 -20.75 -1.33 -8.79
N LEU A 65 -19.80 -2.23 -8.62
CA LEU A 65 -20.00 -3.66 -8.46
C LEU A 65 -19.93 -4.10 -6.99
N SER A 66 -20.01 -3.16 -6.04
CA SER A 66 -19.95 -3.40 -4.60
C SER A 66 -18.63 -4.08 -4.16
N ARG A 67 -17.51 -3.73 -4.79
CA ARG A 67 -16.18 -4.22 -4.41
C ARG A 67 -15.36 -3.12 -3.76
N ILE A 68 -14.59 -3.48 -2.75
CA ILE A 68 -13.62 -2.58 -2.12
C ILE A 68 -12.43 -2.40 -3.08
N HIS A 69 -12.06 -1.16 -3.34
CA HIS A 69 -10.84 -0.75 -4.03
C HIS A 69 -9.96 0.07 -3.10
N VAL A 70 -8.66 -0.17 -3.13
CA VAL A 70 -7.66 0.57 -2.36
C VAL A 70 -6.56 1.07 -3.28
N GLY A 71 -6.38 2.40 -3.30
CA GLY A 71 -5.46 3.05 -4.22
C GLY A 71 -5.93 3.01 -5.69
N PRO A 72 -5.06 3.38 -6.65
CA PRO A 72 -3.72 3.93 -6.46
C PRO A 72 -3.71 5.39 -5.93
N GLU A 73 -4.87 6.04 -5.85
CA GLU A 73 -5.01 7.40 -5.34
C GLU A 73 -4.62 7.44 -3.86
N SER A 74 -3.88 8.48 -3.49
CA SER A 74 -3.42 8.70 -2.12
C SER A 74 -3.91 10.03 -1.59
N ALA A 75 -4.32 10.06 -0.33
CA ALA A 75 -4.64 11.28 0.39
C ALA A 75 -3.40 12.15 0.67
N GLY A 76 -2.21 11.63 0.42
CA GLY A 76 -0.96 12.32 0.70
C GLY A 76 -0.73 12.57 2.19
N ALA A 77 0.04 13.62 2.48
CA ALA A 77 0.28 14.06 3.85
C ALA A 77 -0.72 15.16 4.29
N VAL A 78 -1.24 15.94 3.34
CA VAL A 78 -2.22 17.02 3.55
C VAL A 78 -3.25 16.95 2.43
N PRO A 79 -4.55 16.80 2.73
CA PRO A 79 -5.14 16.67 4.07
C PRO A 79 -4.77 15.35 4.77
N GLY A 80 -4.29 14.33 4.05
CA GLY A 80 -3.88 13.04 4.59
C GLY A 80 -5.06 12.14 4.99
N PRO A 81 -4.76 11.03 5.69
CA PRO A 81 -5.73 10.16 6.32
C PRO A 81 -6.74 10.91 7.19
N ALA A 82 -7.98 10.41 7.28
CA ALA A 82 -9.02 11.04 8.09
C ALA A 82 -8.59 11.21 9.56
N CYS A 83 -7.89 10.22 10.11
CA CYS A 83 -7.38 10.26 11.48
C CYS A 83 -6.37 11.38 11.77
N TYR A 84 -5.80 12.03 10.74
CA TYR A 84 -4.92 13.17 10.96
C TYR A 84 -5.66 14.42 11.44
N GLY A 85 -6.99 14.49 11.26
CA GLY A 85 -7.79 15.63 11.66
C GLY A 85 -7.48 16.91 10.87
N GLN A 86 -6.90 16.79 9.68
CA GLN A 86 -6.49 17.92 8.82
C GLN A 86 -7.46 18.17 7.66
N GLY A 87 -8.71 17.68 7.78
CA GLY A 87 -9.75 17.86 6.78
C GLY A 87 -9.83 16.74 5.73
N GLY A 88 -9.07 15.66 5.88
CA GLY A 88 -9.27 14.44 5.10
C GLY A 88 -10.58 13.76 5.50
N ASP A 89 -11.40 13.38 4.52
CA ASP A 89 -12.71 12.73 4.72
C ASP A 89 -12.78 11.32 4.11
N ALA A 90 -11.87 11.01 3.20
CA ALA A 90 -11.78 9.69 2.58
C ALA A 90 -10.99 8.71 3.47
N PRO A 91 -11.49 7.48 3.69
CA PRO A 91 -10.76 6.49 4.47
C PRO A 91 -9.54 6.00 3.71
N THR A 92 -8.46 5.77 4.44
CA THR A 92 -7.20 5.28 3.92
C THR A 92 -6.77 3.98 4.59
N VAL A 93 -5.68 3.38 4.11
CA VAL A 93 -5.05 2.21 4.76
C VAL A 93 -4.60 2.55 6.19
N THR A 94 -4.11 3.79 6.43
CA THR A 94 -3.77 4.24 7.79
C THR A 94 -5.00 4.25 8.69
N ASP A 95 -6.15 4.74 8.21
CA ASP A 95 -7.40 4.72 8.97
C ASP A 95 -7.86 3.30 9.28
N ALA A 96 -7.71 2.38 8.34
CA ALA A 96 -7.98 0.96 8.56
C ALA A 96 -7.07 0.37 9.64
N ASN A 97 -5.77 0.65 9.61
CA ASN A 97 -4.81 0.17 10.60
C ASN A 97 -5.05 0.75 12.01
N VAL A 98 -5.48 2.02 12.11
CA VAL A 98 -5.90 2.62 13.38
C VAL A 98 -7.16 1.92 13.91
N THR A 99 -8.17 1.72 13.07
CA THR A 99 -9.42 1.05 13.44
C THR A 99 -9.21 -0.41 13.85
N LEU A 100 -8.25 -1.11 13.24
CA LEU A 100 -7.86 -2.48 13.59
C LEU A 100 -6.95 -2.57 14.82
N GLY A 101 -6.52 -1.44 15.39
CA GLY A 101 -5.60 -1.40 16.52
C GLY A 101 -4.15 -1.77 16.19
N ARG A 102 -3.78 -1.78 14.92
CA ARG A 102 -2.41 -2.02 14.46
C ARG A 102 -1.50 -0.81 14.65
N ILE A 103 -2.07 0.39 14.71
CA ILE A 103 -1.40 1.66 15.01
C ILE A 103 -1.93 2.21 16.31
N ASP A 104 -1.04 2.52 17.24
CA ASP A 104 -1.36 3.25 18.47
C ASP A 104 -1.58 4.73 18.13
N PRO A 105 -2.82 5.26 18.29
CA PRO A 105 -3.14 6.63 17.94
C PRO A 105 -2.41 7.67 18.78
N ASP A 106 -1.96 7.33 19.98
CA ASP A 106 -1.23 8.24 20.88
C ASP A 106 0.27 8.26 20.62
N ASN A 107 0.81 7.27 19.88
CA ASN A 107 2.24 7.12 19.65
C ASN A 107 2.63 7.10 18.16
N PHE A 108 1.86 7.76 17.31
CA PHE A 108 2.19 7.85 15.88
C PHE A 108 3.35 8.83 15.64
N ALA A 109 4.22 8.51 14.67
CA ALA A 109 5.41 9.29 14.33
C ALA A 109 6.29 9.62 15.56
N GLY A 110 6.50 8.64 16.45
CA GLY A 110 7.26 8.83 17.68
C GLY A 110 6.56 9.73 18.71
N GLY A 111 5.22 9.78 18.70
CA GLY A 111 4.42 10.58 19.61
C GLY A 111 4.29 12.06 19.23
N THR A 112 4.85 12.44 18.06
CA THR A 112 4.76 13.85 17.61
C THR A 112 3.40 14.21 17.02
N MET A 113 2.60 13.20 16.65
CA MET A 113 1.26 13.38 16.07
C MET A 113 0.26 12.45 16.73
N LYS A 114 -0.82 13.00 17.24
CA LYS A 114 -1.96 12.24 17.73
C LYS A 114 -2.93 11.98 16.60
N LEU A 115 -3.42 10.74 16.51
CA LEU A 115 -4.44 10.34 15.55
C LEU A 115 -5.80 10.28 16.22
N ASP A 116 -6.83 10.64 15.46
CA ASP A 116 -8.23 10.54 15.91
C ASP A 116 -8.88 9.26 15.37
N ALA A 117 -8.98 8.25 16.22
CA ALA A 117 -9.58 6.98 15.84
C ALA A 117 -11.09 7.09 15.52
N ALA A 118 -11.80 8.09 16.05
CA ALA A 118 -13.20 8.30 15.74
C ALA A 118 -13.37 8.81 14.30
N LEU A 119 -12.49 9.66 13.83
CA LEU A 119 -12.46 10.12 12.43
C LEU A 119 -12.17 8.95 11.46
N SER A 120 -11.22 8.07 11.81
CA SER A 120 -10.98 6.84 11.03
C SER A 120 -12.25 6.00 10.92
N ALA A 121 -12.85 5.68 12.05
CA ALA A 121 -14.05 4.84 12.09
C ALA A 121 -15.22 5.47 11.31
N GLY A 122 -15.41 6.78 11.45
CA GLY A 122 -16.44 7.53 10.74
C GLY A 122 -16.26 7.52 9.22
N ALA A 123 -15.04 7.76 8.75
CA ALA A 123 -14.72 7.74 7.33
C ALA A 123 -14.91 6.34 6.71
N ILE A 124 -14.43 5.29 7.40
CA ILE A 124 -14.59 3.89 6.95
C ILE A 124 -16.08 3.50 6.91
N ASP A 125 -16.85 3.84 7.93
CA ASP A 125 -18.28 3.53 7.97
C ASP A 125 -19.03 4.24 6.83
N ALA A 126 -18.74 5.51 6.60
CA ALA A 126 -19.40 6.29 5.55
C ALA A 126 -19.09 5.78 4.13
N ALA A 127 -17.82 5.50 3.84
CA ALA A 127 -17.37 5.18 2.48
C ALA A 127 -17.47 3.68 2.14
N VAL A 128 -17.41 2.79 3.13
CA VAL A 128 -17.37 1.34 2.91
C VAL A 128 -18.44 0.61 3.73
N GLY A 129 -18.47 0.83 5.04
CA GLY A 129 -19.34 0.09 5.94
C GLY A 129 -20.82 0.15 5.54
N LYS A 130 -21.38 1.35 5.41
CA LYS A 130 -22.78 1.55 5.02
C LYS A 130 -23.10 1.03 3.63
N GLN A 131 -22.19 1.22 2.67
CA GLN A 131 -22.42 0.80 1.30
C GLN A 131 -22.48 -0.73 1.14
N LEU A 132 -21.71 -1.46 1.95
CA LEU A 132 -21.62 -2.91 1.89
C LEU A 132 -22.36 -3.62 3.01
N SER A 133 -23.06 -2.86 3.89
CA SER A 133 -23.73 -3.39 5.09
C SER A 133 -22.77 -4.17 6.01
N LEU A 134 -21.53 -3.67 6.14
CA LEU A 134 -20.49 -4.23 7.00
C LEU A 134 -20.35 -3.41 8.28
N SER A 135 -19.95 -4.05 9.38
CA SER A 135 -19.48 -3.32 10.54
C SER A 135 -18.21 -2.55 10.20
N THR A 136 -17.93 -1.46 10.91
CA THR A 136 -16.72 -0.64 10.70
C THR A 136 -15.45 -1.48 10.78
N LEU A 137 -15.39 -2.43 11.72
CA LEU A 137 -14.26 -3.34 11.88
C LEU A 137 -14.10 -4.29 10.68
N ALA A 138 -15.22 -4.85 10.18
CA ALA A 138 -15.20 -5.72 8.99
C ALA A 138 -14.81 -4.94 7.73
N ALA A 139 -15.27 -3.69 7.61
CA ALA A 139 -14.88 -2.80 6.51
C ALA A 139 -13.38 -2.45 6.55
N ALA A 140 -12.85 -2.13 7.75
CA ALA A 140 -11.42 -1.87 7.94
C ALA A 140 -10.57 -3.10 7.61
N PHE A 141 -11.00 -4.29 8.03
CA PHE A 141 -10.34 -5.54 7.68
C PHE A 141 -10.35 -5.77 6.17
N GLY A 142 -11.49 -5.57 5.49
CA GLY A 142 -11.59 -5.68 4.05
C GLY A 142 -10.66 -4.72 3.29
N ILE A 143 -10.49 -3.49 3.78
CA ILE A 143 -9.51 -2.54 3.23
C ILE A 143 -8.09 -3.09 3.34
N SER A 144 -7.73 -3.64 4.51
CA SER A 144 -6.43 -4.23 4.74
C SER A 144 -6.16 -5.43 3.82
N GLU A 145 -7.10 -6.36 3.73
CA GLU A 145 -6.99 -7.53 2.85
C GLU A 145 -6.76 -7.14 1.38
N VAL A 146 -7.50 -6.15 0.89
CA VAL A 146 -7.36 -5.68 -0.49
C VAL A 146 -5.99 -5.08 -0.76
N VAL A 147 -5.46 -4.25 0.14
CA VAL A 147 -4.12 -3.67 -0.07
C VAL A 147 -3.02 -4.71 0.06
N GLU A 148 -3.15 -5.65 0.99
CA GLU A 148 -2.21 -6.76 1.19
C GLU A 148 -2.16 -7.66 -0.05
N GLU A 149 -3.32 -8.06 -0.59
CA GLU A 149 -3.37 -8.87 -1.81
C GLU A 149 -2.84 -8.11 -3.04
N ASN A 150 -3.08 -6.81 -3.15
CA ASN A 150 -2.49 -5.99 -4.21
C ASN A 150 -0.96 -6.02 -4.17
N MET A 151 -0.37 -5.91 -2.98
CA MET A 151 1.08 -5.97 -2.77
C MET A 151 1.62 -7.38 -3.00
N ALA A 152 0.98 -8.40 -2.45
CA ALA A 152 1.36 -9.79 -2.64
C ALA A 152 1.31 -10.20 -4.13
N ASN A 153 0.28 -9.76 -4.85
CA ASN A 153 0.15 -10.02 -6.28
C ASN A 153 1.25 -9.33 -7.10
N ALA A 154 1.60 -8.08 -6.76
CA ALA A 154 2.71 -7.38 -7.41
C ALA A 154 4.05 -8.12 -7.17
N ALA A 155 4.28 -8.65 -5.96
CA ALA A 155 5.45 -9.46 -5.65
C ALA A 155 5.50 -10.74 -6.48
N ARG A 156 4.37 -11.47 -6.56
CA ARG A 156 4.26 -12.70 -7.34
C ARG A 156 4.53 -12.46 -8.83
N VAL A 157 3.89 -11.43 -9.41
CA VAL A 157 4.06 -11.07 -10.82
C VAL A 157 5.52 -10.71 -11.10
N HIS A 158 6.15 -9.88 -10.25
CA HIS A 158 7.54 -9.50 -10.38
C HIS A 158 8.48 -10.71 -10.33
N ALA A 159 8.24 -11.67 -9.42
CA ALA A 159 9.04 -12.88 -9.32
C ALA A 159 8.86 -13.78 -10.54
N VAL A 160 7.62 -14.03 -10.98
CA VAL A 160 7.33 -14.87 -12.16
C VAL A 160 7.96 -14.28 -13.43
N GLU A 161 7.89 -12.98 -13.63
CA GLU A 161 8.57 -12.31 -14.77
C GLU A 161 10.08 -12.52 -14.79
N ARG A 162 10.69 -12.87 -13.65
CA ARG A 162 12.11 -13.17 -13.49
C ARG A 162 12.43 -14.66 -13.41
N GLY A 163 11.41 -15.52 -13.56
CA GLY A 163 11.58 -16.96 -13.40
C GLY A 163 11.97 -17.36 -11.98
N LYS A 164 11.52 -16.60 -10.97
CA LYS A 164 11.85 -16.81 -9.55
C LYS A 164 10.63 -17.25 -8.76
N GLU A 165 10.85 -18.08 -7.75
CA GLU A 165 9.85 -18.45 -6.74
C GLU A 165 10.02 -17.54 -5.50
N ILE A 166 8.89 -17.12 -4.90
CA ILE A 166 8.92 -16.25 -3.72
C ILE A 166 8.65 -17.00 -2.42
N ARG A 167 8.08 -18.20 -2.47
CA ARG A 167 7.64 -18.95 -1.27
C ARG A 167 8.76 -19.29 -0.31
N ASP A 168 9.95 -19.56 -0.86
CA ASP A 168 11.13 -19.95 -0.09
C ASP A 168 12.03 -18.77 0.30
N ARG A 169 11.54 -17.54 0.11
CA ARG A 169 12.32 -16.33 0.38
C ARG A 169 11.98 -15.73 1.73
N THR A 170 13.01 -15.28 2.43
CA THR A 170 12.81 -14.42 3.61
C THR A 170 12.35 -13.04 3.16
N LEU A 171 11.26 -12.56 3.76
CA LEU A 171 10.77 -11.19 3.59
C LEU A 171 11.49 -10.26 4.56
N VAL A 172 12.08 -9.19 4.04
CA VAL A 172 12.65 -8.09 4.84
C VAL A 172 11.76 -6.88 4.65
N ALA A 173 10.94 -6.58 5.65
CA ALA A 173 10.01 -5.46 5.65
C ALA A 173 10.64 -4.23 6.29
N PHE A 174 10.51 -3.08 5.64
CA PHE A 174 10.95 -1.78 6.14
C PHE A 174 10.08 -0.64 5.59
N GLY A 175 10.29 0.59 6.10
CA GLY A 175 9.39 1.71 5.86
C GLY A 175 8.27 1.76 6.91
N GLY A 176 7.54 2.87 6.94
CA GLY A 176 6.56 3.16 8.01
C GLY A 176 5.33 2.23 8.02
N GLY A 177 4.98 1.64 6.89
CA GLY A 177 3.79 0.79 6.74
C GLY A 177 4.08 -0.70 6.60
N ALA A 178 5.28 -1.08 6.13
CA ALA A 178 5.54 -2.45 5.71
C ALA A 178 5.40 -3.48 6.83
N ALA A 179 5.85 -3.16 8.05
CA ALA A 179 5.76 -4.07 9.20
C ALA A 179 4.31 -4.40 9.60
N LEU A 180 3.35 -3.52 9.28
CA LEU A 180 1.91 -3.73 9.58
C LEU A 180 1.24 -4.72 8.62
N HIS A 181 1.89 -5.01 7.49
CA HIS A 181 1.35 -5.78 6.37
C HIS A 181 2.27 -6.93 5.92
N ALA A 182 3.27 -7.30 6.74
CA ALA A 182 4.26 -8.33 6.41
C ALA A 182 3.93 -9.73 6.95
N ALA A 183 2.84 -9.86 7.70
CA ALA A 183 2.42 -11.11 8.35
C ALA A 183 1.45 -11.92 7.48
#